data_77439ba97910327554719caae16b6078
#
_entry.id   77439ba97910327554719caae16b6078
#
_cell.length_a   1.000
_cell.length_b   1.000
_cell.length_c   1.000
_cell.angle_alpha   90.00
_cell.angle_beta   90.00
_cell.angle_gamma   90.00
#
_symmetry.space_group_name_H-M   'P 1'
#
loop_
_entity.id
_entity.type
_entity.pdbx_description
1 polymer ?
#
loop_
_entity_poly.entity_id
_entity_poly.type
_entity_poly.pdbx_seq_one_letter_code
_entity_poly.pdbx_strand_id
1 'polypeptide(L)'
;MFDFLKDNNYSAYPIEHVRQIAYELCLSVSFLHANRLTHTDLKPENILFHNSDYYKDYLSEEDREEGRKVRILKNPEIRLIDFGSTTFDHEHHSSIVQTRHYRAPEVVMELGTEFGE
;
A
#
# COMPACT_ATOMS: atom_id res chain seq x y z
N MET A 1 -0.38 4.83 -6.01
CA MET A 1 -1.18 3.59 -6.21
C MET A 1 -2.68 3.88 -6.24
N PHE A 2 -3.21 4.64 -5.31
CA PHE A 2 -4.64 4.97 -5.23
C PHE A 2 -5.19 5.65 -6.50
N ASP A 3 -4.55 6.70 -6.99
CA ASP A 3 -5.01 7.43 -8.19
C ASP A 3 -5.00 6.54 -9.44
N PHE A 4 -3.98 5.71 -9.61
CA PHE A 4 -3.95 4.75 -10.71
C PHE A 4 -5.14 3.77 -10.66
N LEU A 5 -5.46 3.26 -9.47
CA LEU A 5 -6.59 2.36 -9.26
C LEU A 5 -7.92 3.06 -9.59
N LYS A 6 -8.10 4.30 -9.10
CA LYS A 6 -9.26 5.15 -9.37
C LYS A 6 -9.42 5.42 -10.87
N ASP A 7 -8.33 5.82 -11.53
CA ASP A 7 -8.30 6.11 -12.98
C ASP A 7 -8.51 4.86 -13.85
N ASN A 8 -8.34 3.68 -13.27
CA ASN A 8 -8.58 2.38 -13.89
C ASN A 8 -9.94 1.77 -13.47
N ASN A 9 -10.87 2.61 -13.03
CA ASN A 9 -12.21 2.22 -12.56
C ASN A 9 -12.18 1.13 -11.48
N TYR A 10 -11.18 1.16 -10.59
CA TYR A 10 -10.94 0.17 -9.54
C TYR A 10 -10.77 -1.26 -10.06
N SER A 11 -10.37 -1.42 -11.31
CA SER A 11 -10.03 -2.74 -11.87
C SER A 11 -8.85 -3.35 -11.12
N ALA A 12 -8.89 -4.66 -10.91
CA ALA A 12 -7.83 -5.38 -10.21
C ALA A 12 -6.48 -5.24 -10.92
N TYR A 13 -5.40 -5.33 -10.15
CA TYR A 13 -4.06 -5.49 -10.72
C TYR A 13 -3.84 -6.94 -11.16
N PRO A 14 -3.03 -7.20 -12.20
CA PRO A 14 -2.55 -8.54 -12.50
C PRO A 14 -1.91 -9.18 -11.26
N ILE A 15 -2.11 -10.48 -11.05
CA ILE A 15 -1.64 -11.17 -9.84
C ILE A 15 -0.12 -11.04 -9.65
N GLU A 16 0.64 -11.01 -10.74
CA GLU A 16 2.09 -10.84 -10.67
C GLU A 16 2.47 -9.44 -10.16
N HIS A 17 1.70 -8.40 -10.54
CA HIS A 17 1.88 -7.05 -9.99
C HIS A 17 1.54 -7.01 -8.49
N VAL A 18 0.45 -7.68 -8.08
CA VAL A 18 0.08 -7.78 -6.66
C VAL A 18 1.20 -8.42 -5.85
N ARG A 19 1.78 -9.51 -6.36
CA ARG A 19 2.91 -10.19 -5.71
C ARG A 19 4.14 -9.29 -5.56
N GLN A 20 4.52 -8.58 -6.62
CA GLN A 20 5.65 -7.67 -6.59
C GLN A 20 5.41 -6.52 -5.63
N ILE A 21 4.26 -5.86 -5.71
CA ILE A 21 3.87 -4.75 -4.81
C ILE A 21 3.91 -5.22 -3.35
N ALA A 22 3.31 -6.37 -3.04
CA ALA A 22 3.30 -6.93 -1.70
C ALA A 22 4.71 -7.23 -1.19
N TYR A 23 5.56 -7.83 -2.00
CA TYR A 23 6.94 -8.13 -1.66
C TYR A 23 7.74 -6.86 -1.35
N GLU A 24 7.69 -5.85 -2.22
CA GLU A 24 8.41 -4.59 -2.04
C GLU A 24 7.88 -3.80 -0.82
N LEU A 25 6.57 -3.86 -0.56
CA LEU A 25 6.00 -3.26 0.64
C LEU A 25 6.49 -3.95 1.91
N CYS A 26 6.51 -5.29 1.93
CA CYS A 26 7.04 -6.05 3.05
C CYS A 26 8.53 -5.74 3.30
N LEU A 27 9.34 -5.61 2.25
CA LEU A 27 10.75 -5.21 2.39
C LEU A 27 10.87 -3.80 2.99
N SER A 28 10.06 -2.85 2.53
CA SER A 28 10.07 -1.47 3.02
C SER A 28 9.70 -1.42 4.51
N VAL A 29 8.64 -2.12 4.90
CA VAL A 29 8.20 -2.20 6.30
C VAL A 29 9.23 -2.93 7.17
N SER A 30 9.79 -4.04 6.69
CA SER A 30 10.85 -4.78 7.39
C SER A 30 12.08 -3.90 7.66
N PHE A 31 12.46 -3.07 6.70
CA PHE A 31 13.55 -2.09 6.88
C PHE A 31 13.23 -1.08 7.99
N LEU A 32 12.00 -0.54 8.01
CA LEU A 32 11.58 0.39 9.07
C LEU A 32 11.63 -0.28 10.44
N HIS A 33 11.03 -1.47 10.58
CA HIS A 33 11.00 -2.22 11.83
C HIS A 33 12.40 -2.61 12.32
N ALA A 34 13.32 -3.01 11.42
CA ALA A 34 14.72 -3.27 11.77
C ALA A 34 15.44 -2.03 12.33
N ASN A 35 14.97 -0.83 11.99
CA ASN A 35 15.45 0.45 12.51
C ASN A 35 14.58 1.00 13.66
N ARG A 36 13.71 0.15 14.23
CA ARG A 36 12.79 0.52 15.32
C ARG A 36 11.88 1.71 14.98
N LEU A 37 11.42 1.75 13.74
CA LEU A 37 10.51 2.75 13.20
C LEU A 37 9.19 2.09 12.81
N THR A 38 8.07 2.69 13.21
CA THR A 38 6.74 2.30 12.76
C THR A 38 6.15 3.41 11.91
N HIS A 39 5.69 3.09 10.71
CA HIS A 39 5.17 4.07 9.74
C HIS A 39 3.91 4.78 10.24
N THR A 40 3.01 4.05 10.88
CA THR A 40 1.73 4.48 11.49
C THR A 40 0.64 4.98 10.54
N ASP A 41 0.88 5.10 9.23
CA ASP A 41 -0.16 5.51 8.26
C ASP A 41 -0.03 4.79 6.92
N LEU A 42 0.09 3.45 6.96
CA LEU A 42 0.11 2.63 5.74
C LEU A 42 -1.27 2.64 5.09
N LYS A 43 -1.31 3.12 3.84
CA LYS A 43 -2.52 3.16 3.00
C LYS A 43 -2.13 3.29 1.53
N PRO A 44 -3.02 2.96 0.58
CA PRO A 44 -2.72 3.04 -0.87
C PRO A 44 -2.27 4.42 -1.34
N GLU A 45 -2.72 5.50 -0.69
CA GLU A 45 -2.33 6.88 -0.97
C GLU A 45 -0.86 7.15 -0.66
N ASN A 46 -0.29 6.44 0.33
CA ASN A 46 1.11 6.56 0.76
C ASN A 46 2.04 5.56 0.06
N ILE A 47 1.54 4.85 -0.94
CA ILE A 47 2.31 3.94 -1.79
C ILE A 47 2.28 4.49 -3.21
N LEU A 48 3.41 4.96 -3.70
CA LEU A 48 3.54 5.49 -5.07
C LEU A 48 4.19 4.45 -5.98
N PHE A 49 3.79 4.42 -7.25
CA PHE A 49 4.58 3.76 -8.28
C PHE A 49 5.77 4.61 -8.65
N HIS A 50 6.91 3.99 -8.87
CA HIS A 50 8.12 4.68 -9.33
C HIS A 50 7.88 5.31 -10.71
N ASN A 51 7.19 4.58 -11.58
CA ASN A 51 6.70 5.06 -12.87
C ASN A 51 5.27 4.54 -13.09
N SER A 52 4.37 5.43 -13.54
CA SER A 52 2.97 5.09 -13.81
C SER A 52 2.69 4.79 -15.28
N ASP A 53 3.71 4.53 -16.09
CA ASP A 53 3.56 4.11 -17.47
C ASP A 53 2.76 2.82 -17.57
N TYR A 54 1.82 2.77 -18.48
CA TYR A 54 0.93 1.64 -18.65
C TYR A 54 0.69 1.32 -20.13
N TYR A 55 0.17 0.15 -20.37
CA TYR A 55 -0.48 -0.25 -21.62
C TYR A 55 -1.93 -0.70 -21.33
N LYS A 56 -2.73 -0.88 -22.36
CA LYS A 56 -4.11 -1.36 -22.20
C LYS A 56 -4.24 -2.77 -22.74
N ASP A 57 -4.74 -3.68 -21.92
CA ASP A 57 -5.00 -5.07 -22.32
C ASP A 57 -6.17 -5.66 -21.50
N TYR A 58 -6.53 -6.89 -21.78
CA TYR A 58 -7.55 -7.66 -21.08
C TYR A 58 -6.92 -8.44 -19.92
N LEU A 59 -7.55 -8.44 -18.73
CA LEU A 59 -7.10 -9.23 -17.60
C LEU A 59 -7.63 -10.66 -17.60
N SER A 60 -8.77 -10.88 -18.26
CA SER A 60 -9.44 -12.18 -18.32
C SER A 60 -10.09 -12.41 -19.70
N GLU A 61 -10.51 -13.64 -19.97
CA GLU A 61 -11.31 -13.93 -21.15
C GLU A 61 -12.67 -13.24 -21.12
N GLU A 62 -13.27 -13.08 -19.95
CA GLU A 62 -14.51 -12.33 -19.75
C GLU A 62 -14.35 -10.86 -20.16
N ASP A 63 -13.24 -10.20 -19.74
CA ASP A 63 -12.92 -8.83 -20.16
C ASP A 63 -12.75 -8.73 -21.69
N ARG A 64 -12.22 -9.79 -22.30
CA ARG A 64 -12.02 -9.86 -23.75
C ARG A 64 -13.36 -9.98 -24.49
N GLU A 65 -14.25 -10.81 -24.00
CA GLU A 65 -15.59 -10.98 -24.55
C GLU A 65 -16.42 -9.69 -24.44
N GLU A 66 -16.29 -8.97 -23.32
CA GLU A 66 -16.93 -7.67 -23.09
C GLU A 66 -16.21 -6.51 -23.79
N GLY A 67 -15.03 -6.71 -24.36
CA GLY A 67 -14.22 -5.66 -24.95
C GLY A 67 -13.64 -4.66 -23.95
N ARG A 68 -13.58 -5.03 -22.66
CA ARG A 68 -13.19 -4.17 -21.53
C ARG A 68 -11.68 -4.21 -21.29
N LYS A 69 -10.95 -3.27 -21.91
CA LYS A 69 -9.52 -3.11 -21.67
C LYS A 69 -9.27 -2.28 -20.41
N VAL A 70 -8.33 -2.74 -19.59
CA VAL A 70 -7.85 -2.04 -18.40
C VAL A 70 -6.42 -1.55 -18.58
N ARG A 71 -6.01 -0.59 -17.74
CA ARG A 71 -4.62 -0.14 -17.68
C ARG A 71 -3.79 -1.14 -16.90
N ILE A 72 -2.69 -1.60 -17.49
CA ILE A 72 -1.72 -2.50 -16.87
C ILE A 72 -0.38 -1.76 -16.80
N LEU A 73 0.19 -1.63 -15.61
CA LEU A 73 1.50 -0.98 -15.43
C LEU A 73 2.59 -1.72 -16.21
N LYS A 74 3.52 -0.97 -16.79
CA LYS A 74 4.73 -1.54 -17.39
C LYS A 74 5.71 -2.03 -16.33
N ASN A 75 5.78 -1.32 -15.20
CA ASN A 75 6.61 -1.68 -14.06
C ASN A 75 5.84 -1.34 -12.76
N PRO A 76 5.46 -2.32 -11.93
CA PRO A 76 4.74 -2.10 -10.68
C PRO A 76 5.65 -1.78 -9.47
N GLU A 77 6.90 -1.38 -9.69
CA GLU A 77 7.82 -0.95 -8.64
C GLU A 77 7.24 0.19 -7.82
N ILE A 78 7.33 0.08 -6.49
CA ILE A 78 6.71 1.03 -5.56
C ILE A 78 7.73 1.80 -4.72
N ARG A 79 7.24 2.90 -4.13
CA ARG A 79 7.89 3.65 -3.06
C ARG A 79 6.90 3.96 -1.96
N LEU A 80 7.27 3.64 -0.73
CA LEU A 80 6.55 4.08 0.45
C LEU A 80 6.92 5.54 0.72
N ILE A 81 5.92 6.37 1.02
CA ILE A 81 6.07 7.81 1.26
C ILE A 81 5.32 8.23 2.53
N ASP A 82 5.47 9.52 2.89
CA ASP A 82 4.79 10.17 4.01
C ASP A 82 5.17 9.59 5.38
N PHE A 83 6.40 9.90 5.78
CA PHE A 83 6.96 9.55 7.09
C PHE A 83 6.65 10.58 8.18
N GLY A 84 5.73 11.52 7.94
CA GLY A 84 5.40 12.62 8.85
C GLY A 84 4.83 12.18 10.20
N SER A 85 4.22 11.00 10.26
CA SER A 85 3.70 10.39 11.49
C SER A 85 4.50 9.19 11.98
N THR A 86 5.64 8.89 11.33
CA THR A 86 6.51 7.78 11.71
C THR A 86 7.09 8.02 13.10
N THR A 87 7.05 7.00 13.94
CA THR A 87 7.52 7.06 15.34
C THR A 87 8.58 6.00 15.61
N PHE A 88 9.55 6.33 16.47
CA PHE A 88 10.43 5.31 17.03
C PHE A 88 9.76 4.56 18.18
N ASP A 89 10.11 3.30 18.40
CA ASP A 89 9.53 2.45 19.46
C ASP A 89 9.65 3.06 20.88
N HIS A 90 10.71 3.85 21.10
CA HIS A 90 11.00 4.48 22.40
C HIS A 90 10.42 5.90 22.55
N GLU A 91 9.75 6.42 21.52
CA GLU A 91 9.15 7.76 21.57
C GLU A 91 7.69 7.67 22.01
N HIS A 92 7.25 8.77 22.69
CA HIS A 92 5.84 8.89 23.00
C HIS A 92 5.04 9.13 21.72
N HIS A 93 4.02 8.33 21.53
CA HIS A 93 3.11 8.43 20.38
C HIS A 93 1.66 8.56 20.83
N SER A 94 0.82 9.10 19.97
CA SER A 94 -0.62 9.16 20.19
C SER A 94 -1.23 7.76 20.25
N SER A 95 -2.19 7.56 21.15
CA SER A 95 -2.99 6.32 21.17
C SER A 95 -3.87 6.15 19.92
N ILE A 96 -4.15 7.25 19.22
CA ILE A 96 -4.92 7.23 17.97
C ILE A 96 -3.97 7.53 16.82
N VAL A 97 -3.59 6.47 16.12
CA VAL A 97 -2.78 6.49 14.90
C VAL A 97 -3.56 5.87 13.74
N GLN A 98 -3.01 5.93 12.54
CA GLN A 98 -3.56 5.37 11.32
C GLN A 98 -4.80 6.09 10.78
N THR A 99 -4.92 6.13 9.47
CA THR A 99 -6.14 6.60 8.80
C THR A 99 -7.31 5.68 9.12
N ARG A 100 -8.47 6.23 9.47
CA ARG A 100 -9.62 5.53 10.06
C ARG A 100 -9.98 4.19 9.38
N HIS A 101 -9.99 4.15 8.05
CA HIS A 101 -10.35 2.95 7.29
C HIS A 101 -9.27 1.85 7.28
N TYR A 102 -8.04 2.20 7.67
CA TYR A 102 -6.87 1.31 7.69
C TYR A 102 -6.37 1.05 9.11
N ARG A 103 -7.13 1.50 10.10
CA ARG A 103 -6.75 1.39 11.51
C ARG A 103 -6.82 -0.05 11.97
N ALA A 104 -5.72 -0.51 12.57
CA ALA A 104 -5.59 -1.86 13.09
C ALA A 104 -6.55 -2.14 14.26
N PRO A 105 -6.99 -3.40 14.47
CA PRO A 105 -7.93 -3.75 15.54
C PRO A 105 -7.43 -3.35 16.94
N GLU A 106 -6.17 -3.56 17.24
CA GLU A 106 -5.54 -3.21 18.51
C GLU A 106 -5.59 -1.70 18.78
N VAL A 107 -5.46 -0.87 17.75
CA VAL A 107 -5.58 0.59 17.87
C VAL A 107 -7.03 1.01 18.09
N VAL A 108 -8.00 0.34 17.44
CA VAL A 108 -9.43 0.60 17.63
C VAL A 108 -9.86 0.23 19.05
N MET A 109 -9.31 -0.86 19.59
CA MET A 109 -9.62 -1.34 20.94
C MET A 109 -8.82 -0.65 22.06
N GLU A 110 -7.95 0.29 21.70
CA GLU A 110 -7.07 1.01 22.65
C GLU A 110 -6.24 0.05 23.53
N LEU A 111 -5.84 -1.08 22.99
CA LEU A 111 -5.07 -2.11 23.69
C LEU A 111 -3.58 -1.72 23.75
N GLY A 112 -3.23 -0.60 24.32
CA GLY A 112 -1.87 -0.10 24.59
C GLY A 112 -0.82 -0.69 23.62
N THR A 113 -0.65 -0.08 22.47
CA THR A 113 0.27 -0.58 21.44
C THR A 113 1.71 -0.30 21.84
N GLU A 114 2.43 -1.30 22.33
CA GLU A 114 3.87 -1.31 22.19
C GLU A 114 4.14 -1.62 20.71
N PHE A 115 4.60 -0.61 19.95
CA PHE A 115 5.02 -0.81 18.58
C PHE A 115 6.33 -1.61 18.59
N GLY A 116 6.33 -2.79 17.97
CA GLY A 116 7.57 -3.54 17.78
C GLY A 116 7.60 -4.98 18.29
N GLU A 117 6.48 -5.57 18.74
CA GLU A 117 6.39 -7.03 18.95
C GLU A 117 5.51 -7.71 17.91
#